data_4be07722d13c656e843926a5657407c7
#
_entry.id   4be07722d13c656e843926a5657407c7
#
_cell.length_a   1.000
_cell.length_b   1.000
_cell.length_c   1.000
_cell.angle_alpha   90.00
_cell.angle_beta   90.00
_cell.angle_gamma   90.00
#
_symmetry.space_group_name_H-M   'P 1'
#
loop_
_entity.id
_entity.type
_entity.pdbx_description
1 polymer ?
#
loop_
_entity_poly.entity_id
_entity_poly.type
_entity_poly.pdbx_seq_one_letter_code
_entity_poly.pdbx_strand_id
1 'polypeptide(L)'
;MSRLAIITARGGSKRIPKKNIRDFCGKPILAYSIEAALSSRLFDHVMVSTDDTEIAEIAKKYGAEVPFFRSEATSGDFATTNDVLAEVLAEYEKRDMHFDVACCIYPTAPFVTAEKLKAAVEQLEASDADTLIPVSYTHLTLPTILLV
;
A
#
# COMPACT_ATOMS: atom_id res chain seq x y z
N MET A 1 -8.46 13.23 12.22
CA MET A 1 -8.81 12.02 11.46
C MET A 1 -7.54 11.22 11.22
N SER A 2 -7.51 9.99 11.66
CA SER A 2 -6.34 9.10 11.56
C SER A 2 -6.34 8.36 10.21
N ARG A 3 -5.19 8.33 9.54
CA ARG A 3 -5.05 7.73 8.20
C ARG A 3 -3.86 6.80 8.13
N LEU A 4 -4.07 5.62 7.55
CA LEU A 4 -3.07 4.58 7.34
C LEU A 4 -2.85 4.36 5.84
N ALA A 5 -1.60 4.39 5.38
CA ALA A 5 -1.24 3.89 4.07
C ALA A 5 -0.72 2.44 4.19
N ILE A 6 -1.26 1.54 3.40
CA ILE A 6 -0.88 0.12 3.36
C ILE A 6 -0.35 -0.20 1.96
N ILE A 7 0.91 -0.57 1.87
CA ILE A 7 1.52 -1.01 0.62
C ILE A 7 1.67 -2.53 0.66
N THR A 8 0.97 -3.22 -0.25
CA THR A 8 0.89 -4.68 -0.25
C THR A 8 1.98 -5.29 -1.12
N ALA A 9 3.03 -5.82 -0.52
CA ALA A 9 4.22 -6.32 -1.23
C ALA A 9 4.61 -7.73 -0.78
N ARG A 10 3.99 -8.77 -1.37
CA ARG A 10 4.36 -10.16 -1.09
C ARG A 10 5.68 -10.56 -1.77
N GLY A 11 6.43 -11.50 -1.20
CA GLY A 11 7.67 -12.02 -1.74
C GLY A 11 7.49 -13.01 -2.90
N GLY A 12 6.42 -13.78 -2.89
CA GLY A 12 6.16 -14.91 -3.81
C GLY A 12 5.65 -14.53 -5.20
N SER A 13 6.33 -13.67 -5.92
CA SER A 13 5.98 -13.34 -7.31
C SER A 13 6.41 -14.43 -8.28
N LYS A 14 5.46 -15.16 -8.88
CA LYS A 14 5.74 -16.27 -9.82
C LYS A 14 6.07 -15.81 -11.25
N ARG A 15 5.36 -14.79 -11.76
CA ARG A 15 5.55 -14.30 -13.15
C ARG A 15 6.83 -13.52 -13.33
N ILE A 16 7.14 -12.65 -12.39
CA ILE A 16 8.33 -11.83 -12.38
C ILE A 16 9.00 -12.01 -11.02
N PRO A 17 10.13 -12.73 -10.93
CA PRO A 17 10.83 -12.92 -9.66
C PRO A 17 11.16 -11.59 -8.99
N LYS A 18 10.91 -11.49 -7.69
CA LYS A 18 11.16 -10.28 -6.90
C LYS A 18 10.55 -9.00 -7.50
N LYS A 19 9.37 -9.11 -8.11
CA LYS A 19 8.71 -8.00 -8.82
C LYS A 19 8.65 -6.72 -8.01
N ASN A 20 8.31 -6.80 -6.73
CA ASN A 20 8.06 -5.64 -5.88
C ASN A 20 9.33 -4.86 -5.48
N ILE A 21 10.49 -5.46 -5.63
CA ILE A 21 11.79 -4.84 -5.34
C ILE A 21 12.71 -4.74 -6.56
N ARG A 22 12.17 -5.06 -7.74
CA ARG A 22 12.92 -4.93 -8.99
C ARG A 22 13.27 -3.49 -9.26
N ASP A 23 14.47 -3.27 -9.79
CA ASP A 23 14.91 -1.93 -10.18
C ASP A 23 13.98 -1.34 -11.24
N PHE A 24 13.56 -0.11 -10.99
CA PHE A 24 12.79 0.72 -11.90
C PHE A 24 13.38 2.13 -11.92
N CYS A 25 14.06 2.50 -12.99
CA CYS A 25 14.70 3.81 -13.13
C CYS A 25 15.63 4.16 -11.95
N GLY A 26 16.45 3.20 -11.52
CA GLY A 26 17.53 3.41 -10.55
C GLY A 26 17.20 3.13 -9.08
N LYS A 27 15.97 2.71 -8.76
CA LYS A 27 15.60 2.29 -7.40
C LYS A 27 14.53 1.19 -7.41
N PRO A 28 14.36 0.44 -6.30
CA PRO A 28 13.32 -0.58 -6.23
C PRO A 28 11.94 0.02 -6.51
N ILE A 29 11.11 -0.66 -7.30
CA ILE A 29 9.80 -0.14 -7.70
C ILE A 29 8.90 0.15 -6.50
N LEU A 30 9.01 -0.62 -5.42
CA LEU A 30 8.33 -0.38 -4.14
C LEU A 30 8.59 1.02 -3.57
N ALA A 31 9.80 1.54 -3.77
CA ALA A 31 10.22 2.83 -3.23
C ALA A 31 9.35 4.00 -3.74
N TYR A 32 8.87 3.93 -4.96
CA TYR A 32 8.01 5.00 -5.53
C TYR A 32 6.69 5.13 -4.78
N SER A 33 6.05 4.00 -4.43
CA SER A 33 4.82 4.02 -3.63
C SER A 33 5.05 4.53 -2.21
N ILE A 34 6.15 4.13 -1.58
CA ILE A 34 6.53 4.61 -0.24
C ILE A 34 6.77 6.12 -0.26
N GLU A 35 7.56 6.60 -1.19
CA GLU A 35 7.89 8.03 -1.31
C GLU A 35 6.66 8.88 -1.60
N ALA A 36 5.75 8.42 -2.47
CA ALA A 36 4.50 9.12 -2.74
C ALA A 36 3.63 9.24 -1.48
N ALA A 37 3.49 8.15 -0.71
CA ALA A 37 2.74 8.16 0.53
C ALA A 37 3.36 9.10 1.58
N LEU A 38 4.67 9.01 1.79
CA LEU A 38 5.38 9.87 2.75
C LEU A 38 5.36 11.34 2.36
N SER A 39 5.63 11.66 1.09
CA SER A 39 5.67 13.04 0.60
C SER A 39 4.29 13.71 0.58
N SER A 40 3.22 12.93 0.54
CA SER A 40 1.86 13.47 0.62
C SER A 40 1.55 14.09 1.99
N ARG A 41 2.22 13.63 3.03
CA ARG A 41 2.00 14.03 4.44
C ARG A 41 0.54 13.86 4.92
N LEU A 42 -0.18 12.93 4.29
CA LEU A 42 -1.58 12.64 4.62
C LEU A 42 -1.74 11.61 5.71
N PHE A 43 -0.78 10.69 5.81
CA PHE A 43 -0.88 9.49 6.61
C PHE A 43 -0.12 9.60 7.92
N ASP A 44 -0.73 9.17 9.01
CA ASP A 44 -0.09 9.05 10.31
C ASP A 44 0.91 7.89 10.32
N HIS A 45 0.59 6.82 9.58
CA HIS A 45 1.46 5.67 9.37
C HIS A 45 1.50 5.27 7.90
N VAL A 46 2.69 4.95 7.42
CA VAL A 46 2.93 4.36 6.09
C VAL A 46 3.61 3.01 6.31
N MET A 47 2.88 1.93 6.05
CA MET A 47 3.37 0.58 6.30
C MET A 47 3.42 -0.26 5.03
N VAL A 48 4.33 -1.22 5.02
CA VAL A 48 4.41 -2.26 3.99
C VAL A 48 4.00 -3.59 4.61
N SER A 49 2.98 -4.21 4.02
CA SER A 49 2.55 -5.57 4.36
C SER A 49 3.32 -6.55 3.48
N THR A 50 4.18 -7.34 4.09
CA THR A 50 5.02 -8.33 3.39
C THR A 50 5.26 -9.57 4.26
N ASP A 51 5.55 -10.69 3.60
CA ASP A 51 6.01 -11.95 4.17
C ASP A 51 7.53 -12.16 3.97
N ASP A 52 8.20 -11.24 3.31
CA ASP A 52 9.60 -11.35 2.88
C ASP A 52 10.50 -10.37 3.64
N THR A 53 11.59 -10.88 4.23
CA THR A 53 12.52 -10.08 5.03
C THR A 53 13.31 -9.07 4.19
N GLU A 54 13.68 -9.42 2.95
CA GLU A 54 14.39 -8.51 2.03
C GLU A 54 13.51 -7.30 1.67
N ILE A 55 12.22 -7.56 1.37
CA ILE A 55 11.25 -6.49 1.11
C ILE A 55 11.07 -5.62 2.34
N ALA A 56 10.99 -6.22 3.53
CA ALA A 56 10.85 -5.47 4.78
C ALA A 56 12.04 -4.55 5.05
N GLU A 57 13.27 -5.01 4.81
CA GLU A 57 14.48 -4.19 4.97
C GLU A 57 14.51 -3.02 3.99
N ILE A 58 14.18 -3.27 2.72
CA ILE A 58 14.08 -2.22 1.70
C ILE A 58 12.99 -1.20 2.07
N ALA A 59 11.83 -1.66 2.51
CA ALA A 59 10.75 -0.79 2.95
C ALA A 59 11.18 0.16 4.07
N LYS A 60 11.84 -0.37 5.09
CA LYS A 60 12.38 0.41 6.21
C LYS A 60 13.45 1.42 5.76
N LYS A 61 14.32 1.02 4.83
CA LYS A 61 15.34 1.89 4.25
C LYS A 61 14.73 3.13 3.59
N TYR A 62 13.56 2.99 2.96
CA TYR A 62 12.85 4.09 2.32
C TYR A 62 11.86 4.82 3.24
N GLY A 63 11.80 4.45 4.52
CA GLY A 63 11.05 5.17 5.54
C GLY A 63 9.67 4.60 5.87
N ALA A 64 9.29 3.46 5.31
CA ALA A 64 8.05 2.78 5.66
C ALA A 64 8.22 1.92 6.92
N GLU A 65 7.12 1.68 7.61
CA GLU A 65 7.05 0.80 8.77
C GLU A 65 6.72 -0.63 8.36
N VAL A 66 7.29 -1.62 9.05
CA VAL A 66 6.91 -3.03 8.94
C VAL A 66 6.74 -3.55 10.38
N PRO A 67 5.64 -3.23 11.04
CA PRO A 67 5.46 -3.56 12.46
C PRO A 67 5.20 -5.06 12.70
N PHE A 68 4.77 -5.77 11.68
CA PHE A 68 4.50 -7.21 11.68
C PHE A 68 4.62 -7.77 10.26
N PHE A 69 4.87 -9.08 10.18
CA PHE A 69 4.87 -9.79 8.90
C PHE A 69 3.47 -10.32 8.57
N ARG A 70 3.22 -10.45 7.28
CA ARG A 70 2.01 -11.07 6.76
C ARG A 70 1.96 -12.55 7.13
N SER A 71 0.78 -13.07 7.47
CA SER A 71 0.58 -14.48 7.76
C SER A 71 0.64 -15.36 6.50
N GLU A 72 0.77 -16.67 6.68
CA GLU A 72 0.71 -17.62 5.56
C GLU A 72 -0.65 -17.57 4.85
N ALA A 73 -1.73 -17.34 5.58
CA ALA A 73 -3.08 -17.26 5.03
C ALA A 73 -3.23 -16.14 3.98
N THR A 74 -2.54 -15.02 4.16
CA THR A 74 -2.61 -13.85 3.26
C THR A 74 -1.40 -13.73 2.32
N SER A 75 -0.42 -14.61 2.45
CA SER A 75 0.80 -14.63 1.60
C SER A 75 0.66 -15.51 0.35
N GLY A 76 -0.37 -16.36 0.29
CA GLY A 76 -0.62 -17.27 -0.81
C GLY A 76 -1.19 -16.61 -2.05
N ASP A 77 -1.25 -17.39 -3.15
CA ASP A 77 -1.75 -16.91 -4.45
C ASP A 77 -3.26 -16.65 -4.48
N PHE A 78 -3.99 -17.21 -3.53
CA PHE A 78 -5.45 -17.09 -3.44
C PHE A 78 -5.93 -15.97 -2.52
N ALA A 79 -5.03 -15.38 -1.75
CA ALA A 79 -5.37 -14.27 -0.89
C ALA A 79 -5.72 -13.02 -1.71
N THR A 80 -6.85 -12.41 -1.41
CA THR A 80 -7.29 -11.17 -2.05
C THR A 80 -6.64 -9.96 -1.37
N THR A 81 -6.68 -8.81 -2.04
CA THR A 81 -6.26 -7.54 -1.42
C THR A 81 -7.09 -7.26 -0.17
N ASN A 82 -8.38 -7.53 -0.19
CA ASN A 82 -9.25 -7.31 0.97
C ASN A 82 -8.85 -8.18 2.18
N ASP A 83 -8.46 -9.43 1.95
CA ASP A 83 -7.98 -10.30 3.03
C ASP A 83 -6.73 -9.71 3.70
N VAL A 84 -5.81 -9.17 2.90
CA VAL A 84 -4.60 -8.53 3.39
C VAL A 84 -4.91 -7.27 4.19
N LEU A 85 -5.81 -6.42 3.69
CA LEU A 85 -6.21 -5.20 4.38
C LEU A 85 -6.90 -5.50 5.71
N ALA A 86 -7.80 -6.50 5.72
CA ALA A 86 -8.48 -6.95 6.94
C ALA A 86 -7.48 -7.45 7.99
N GLU A 87 -6.49 -8.25 7.59
CA GLU A 87 -5.44 -8.71 8.48
C GLU A 87 -4.63 -7.54 9.07
N VAL A 88 -4.21 -6.60 8.22
CA VAL A 88 -3.43 -5.43 8.67
C VAL A 88 -4.21 -4.60 9.68
N LEU A 89 -5.46 -4.30 9.40
CA LEU A 89 -6.30 -3.53 10.32
C LEU A 89 -6.53 -4.27 11.64
N ALA A 90 -6.81 -5.57 11.60
CA ALA A 90 -6.94 -6.41 12.80
C ALA A 90 -5.66 -6.45 13.65
N GLU A 91 -4.49 -6.48 13.01
CA GLU A 91 -3.20 -6.44 13.71
C GLU A 91 -2.93 -5.09 14.37
N TYR A 92 -3.37 -4.00 13.77
CA TYR A 92 -3.31 -2.67 14.39
C TYR A 92 -4.31 -2.54 15.55
N GLU A 93 -5.54 -3.06 15.41
CA GLU A 93 -6.52 -3.08 16.50
C GLU A 93 -6.01 -3.82 17.74
N LYS A 94 -5.32 -4.96 17.56
CA LYS A 94 -4.67 -5.68 18.69
C LYS A 94 -3.61 -4.84 19.41
N ARG A 95 -3.12 -3.79 18.76
CA ARG A 95 -2.15 -2.83 19.30
C ARG A 95 -2.79 -1.54 19.80
N ASP A 96 -4.12 -1.54 19.90
CA ASP A 96 -4.93 -0.39 20.31
C ASP A 96 -4.78 0.83 19.38
N MET A 97 -4.60 0.55 18.07
CA MET A 97 -4.48 1.57 17.02
C MET A 97 -5.62 1.43 16.03
N HIS A 98 -6.40 2.49 15.88
CA HIS A 98 -7.56 2.57 14.99
C HIS A 98 -7.37 3.67 13.97
N PHE A 99 -7.84 3.44 12.74
CA PHE A 99 -7.75 4.41 11.64
C PHE A 99 -9.12 4.68 11.05
N ASP A 100 -9.39 5.95 10.76
CA ASP A 100 -10.63 6.39 10.12
C ASP A 100 -10.60 6.12 8.60
N VAL A 101 -9.42 6.18 7.99
CA VAL A 101 -9.20 5.94 6.57
C VAL A 101 -7.99 5.04 6.36
N ALA A 102 -8.14 4.00 5.56
CA ALA A 102 -7.05 3.16 5.09
C ALA A 102 -6.89 3.30 3.56
N CYS A 103 -5.67 3.58 3.11
CA CYS A 103 -5.33 3.70 1.70
C CYS A 103 -4.43 2.54 1.29
N CYS A 104 -4.93 1.67 0.40
CA CYS A 104 -4.12 0.61 -0.20
C CYS A 104 -3.41 1.14 -1.44
N ILE A 105 -2.09 1.05 -1.46
CA ILE A 105 -1.25 1.42 -2.60
C ILE A 105 -0.51 0.17 -3.07
N TYR A 106 -0.58 -0.14 -4.35
CA TYR A 106 0.17 -1.26 -4.88
C TYR A 106 1.67 -0.94 -4.98
N PRO A 107 2.54 -1.91 -4.71
CA PRO A 107 3.99 -1.71 -4.73
C PRO A 107 4.54 -1.48 -6.14
N THR A 108 3.78 -1.85 -7.16
CA THR A 108 4.14 -1.69 -8.57
C THR A 108 3.38 -0.54 -9.22
N ALA A 109 3.27 0.57 -8.52
CA ALA A 109 2.53 1.76 -8.93
C ALA A 109 3.43 3.02 -8.97
N PRO A 110 4.46 3.07 -9.85
CA PRO A 110 5.44 4.16 -9.84
C PRO A 110 4.86 5.51 -10.29
N PHE A 111 3.65 5.52 -10.86
CA PHE A 111 2.97 6.74 -11.31
C PHE A 111 1.97 7.32 -10.30
N VAL A 112 1.84 6.71 -9.14
CA VAL A 112 1.13 7.32 -8.00
C VAL A 112 1.93 8.52 -7.53
N THR A 113 1.27 9.67 -7.38
CA THR A 113 1.88 10.90 -6.88
C THR A 113 1.21 11.36 -5.58
N ALA A 114 1.91 12.18 -4.82
CA ALA A 114 1.35 12.79 -3.62
C ALA A 114 0.08 13.58 -3.90
N GLU A 115 0.02 14.29 -5.03
CA GLU A 115 -1.15 15.08 -5.45
C GLU A 115 -2.36 14.19 -5.75
N LYS A 116 -2.16 13.05 -6.40
CA LYS A 116 -3.22 12.08 -6.68
C LYS A 116 -3.76 11.46 -5.38
N LEU A 117 -2.89 11.15 -4.43
CA LEU A 117 -3.29 10.65 -3.11
C LEU A 117 -4.12 11.69 -2.35
N LYS A 118 -3.68 12.96 -2.35
CA LYS A 118 -4.43 14.06 -1.73
C LYS A 118 -5.82 14.21 -2.34
N ALA A 119 -5.89 14.28 -3.66
CA ALA A 119 -7.16 14.43 -4.36
C ALA A 119 -8.12 13.28 -4.05
N ALA A 120 -7.62 12.04 -4.00
CA ALA A 120 -8.43 10.87 -3.70
C ALA A 120 -8.96 10.87 -2.26
N VAL A 121 -8.12 11.20 -1.29
CA VAL A 121 -8.53 11.30 0.12
C VAL A 121 -9.54 12.43 0.32
N GLU A 122 -9.29 13.61 -0.23
CA GLU A 122 -10.22 14.75 -0.15
C GLU A 122 -11.58 14.41 -0.78
N GLN A 123 -11.58 13.72 -1.92
CA GLN A 123 -12.82 13.31 -2.57
C GLN A 123 -13.61 12.29 -1.75
N LEU A 124 -12.93 11.31 -1.14
CA LEU A 124 -13.59 10.34 -0.26
C LEU A 124 -14.21 11.05 0.96
N GLU A 125 -13.43 11.89 1.64
CA GLU A 125 -13.87 12.59 2.85
C GLU A 125 -14.99 13.60 2.59
N ALA A 126 -15.08 14.15 1.36
CA ALA A 126 -16.13 15.07 0.95
C ALA A 126 -17.41 14.38 0.44
N SER A 127 -17.43 13.06 0.38
CA SER A 127 -18.56 12.26 -0.09
C SER A 127 -19.13 11.38 1.02
N ASP A 128 -20.32 10.83 0.78
CA ASP A 128 -20.93 9.82 1.66
C ASP A 128 -20.51 8.39 1.28
N ALA A 129 -19.48 8.25 0.45
CA ALA A 129 -19.00 6.96 -0.02
C ALA A 129 -18.07 6.30 1.02
N ASP A 130 -18.22 4.99 1.21
CA ASP A 130 -17.35 4.21 2.08
C ASP A 130 -16.01 3.86 1.41
N THR A 131 -15.95 3.89 0.07
CA THR A 131 -14.80 3.46 -0.71
C THR A 131 -14.61 4.31 -1.96
N LEU A 132 -13.37 4.63 -2.29
CA LEU A 132 -12.99 5.28 -3.53
C LEU A 132 -11.94 4.44 -4.26
N ILE A 133 -12.22 4.07 -5.51
CA ILE A 133 -11.31 3.34 -6.38
C ILE A 133 -11.04 4.20 -7.61
N PRO A 134 -9.82 4.69 -7.81
CA PRO A 134 -9.45 5.38 -9.04
C PRO A 134 -9.52 4.44 -10.23
N VAL A 135 -10.14 4.87 -11.30
CA VAL A 135 -10.31 4.10 -12.54
C VAL A 135 -9.66 4.85 -13.70
N SER A 136 -8.91 4.12 -14.52
CA SER A 136 -8.40 4.63 -15.79
C SER A 136 -9.25 4.14 -16.96
N TYR A 137 -9.59 5.05 -17.84
CA TYR A 137 -10.14 4.70 -19.13
C TYR A 137 -9.03 4.72 -20.18
N THR A 138 -9.10 3.80 -21.14
CA THR A 138 -8.11 3.63 -22.19
C THR A 138 -6.80 2.97 -21.74
N HIS A 139 -5.96 2.63 -22.68
CA HIS A 139 -4.75 1.80 -22.65
C HIS A 139 -3.68 2.12 -21.59
N LEU A 140 -3.94 3.04 -20.67
CA LEU A 140 -3.05 3.37 -19.56
C LEU A 140 -3.47 2.59 -18.33
N THR A 141 -2.62 1.66 -17.90
CA THR A 141 -2.72 1.08 -16.58
C THR A 141 -2.37 2.14 -15.55
N LEU A 142 -3.36 2.75 -14.94
CA LEU A 142 -3.13 3.57 -13.77
C LEU A 142 -2.93 2.68 -12.54
N PRO A 143 -2.04 3.10 -11.65
CA PRO A 143 -1.88 2.44 -10.36
C PRO A 143 -3.21 2.45 -9.61
N THR A 144 -3.62 1.28 -9.17
CA THR A 144 -4.84 1.14 -8.40
C THR A 144 -4.60 1.62 -6.97
N ILE A 145 -5.36 2.61 -6.56
CA ILE A 145 -5.46 3.07 -5.18
C ILE A 145 -6.84 2.65 -4.71
N LEU A 146 -6.89 1.84 -3.66
CA LEU A 146 -8.13 1.52 -2.96
C LEU A 146 -8.16 2.30 -1.65
N LEU A 147 -9.13 3.18 -1.51
CA LEU A 147 -9.43 3.88 -0.26
C LEU A 147 -10.64 3.21 0.39
N VAL A 148 -10.49 2.84 1.62
CA VAL A 148 -11.54 2.16 2.40
C VAL A 148 -11.77 2.89 3.70
#